data_9083e3e019a238bfbbf04f98133aed95
#
_entry.id   9083e3e019a238bfbbf04f98133aed95
#
_cell.length_a   1.000
_cell.length_b   1.000
_cell.length_c   1.000
_cell.angle_alpha   90.00
_cell.angle_beta   90.00
_cell.angle_gamma   90.00
#
_symmetry.space_group_name_H-M   'P 1'
#
loop_
_entity.id
_entity.type
_entity.pdbx_description
1 polymer ?
#
loop_
_entity_poly.entity_id
_entity_poly.type
_entity_poly.pdbx_seq_one_letter_code
_entity_poly.pdbx_strand_id
1 'polypeptide(L)'
;MPEDLRGRLREARHMALCRLAEAARAHEAGVILLAGDTFDTETPSPEIRRQTLAEMASHAPLQWIILPGNHDSLQATELWNALRAEAPDNVILATEAAPIALSSDATLLPSPCTTRRPGRDLTEWVDQAATPERSIRICLAHGGILDFSEDGDASGIIAPDRARRAGLDYLALGDWHGTMSVDPRTWYSGTPEPDQFKHNAPGRALAVTIPAAGAEPVVTPVETGTFSWSICDLHLLAEDDPVALLQSLLPEGVQRRQTLMKLFARGRCHPEERAALAAAIEHAAPEFAFLELEDEALETECEATDLDLIDRNGALRIAADALLAESENETLSADDRRVAKDALLRLFAYAQKISS
;
A
#
# COMPACT_ATOMS: atom_id res chain seq x y z
N MET A 1 -15.33 -3.01 4.53
CA MET A 1 -14.91 -1.83 5.31
C MET A 1 -16.13 -0.96 5.65
N PRO A 2 -16.25 -0.44 6.90
CA PRO A 2 -17.30 0.46 7.35
C PRO A 2 -17.33 1.78 6.55
N GLU A 3 -18.52 2.42 6.47
CA GLU A 3 -18.71 3.65 5.67
C GLU A 3 -17.94 4.85 6.24
N ASP A 4 -17.92 4.98 7.56
CA ASP A 4 -17.16 6.01 8.28
C ASP A 4 -15.65 5.92 8.01
N LEU A 5 -15.12 4.70 7.96
CA LEU A 5 -13.70 4.48 7.62
C LEU A 5 -13.39 4.91 6.18
N ARG A 6 -14.28 4.62 5.23
CA ARG A 6 -14.10 5.07 3.84
C ARG A 6 -14.05 6.59 3.73
N GLY A 7 -14.84 7.30 4.53
CA GLY A 7 -14.78 8.76 4.62
C GLY A 7 -13.42 9.25 5.12
N ARG A 8 -12.92 8.65 6.21
CA ARG A 8 -11.61 8.99 6.79
C ARG A 8 -10.45 8.70 5.82
N LEU A 9 -10.50 7.58 5.10
CA LEU A 9 -9.47 7.25 4.11
C LEU A 9 -9.46 8.23 2.94
N ARG A 10 -10.62 8.67 2.45
CA ARG A 10 -10.72 9.71 1.43
C ARG A 10 -10.13 11.03 1.91
N GLU A 11 -10.46 11.44 3.13
CA GLU A 11 -9.90 12.65 3.74
C GLU A 11 -8.39 12.56 3.88
N ALA A 12 -7.85 11.42 4.33
CA ALA A 12 -6.42 11.20 4.45
C ALA A 12 -5.70 11.35 3.10
N ARG A 13 -6.29 10.85 2.01
CA ARG A 13 -5.75 11.03 0.64
C ARG A 13 -5.77 12.50 0.22
N HIS A 14 -6.81 13.24 0.53
CA HIS A 14 -6.85 14.69 0.29
C HIS A 14 -5.75 15.42 1.05
N MET A 15 -5.59 15.08 2.32
CA MET A 15 -4.56 15.67 3.18
C MET A 15 -3.13 15.27 2.81
N ALA A 16 -2.93 14.29 1.91
CA ALA A 16 -1.60 13.88 1.48
C ALA A 16 -0.83 15.05 0.81
N LEU A 17 -1.52 15.91 0.04
CA LEU A 17 -0.90 17.08 -0.57
C LEU A 17 -0.39 18.08 0.48
N CYS A 18 -1.18 18.34 1.52
CA CYS A 18 -0.78 19.18 2.65
C CYS A 18 0.49 18.62 3.34
N ARG A 19 0.49 17.30 3.62
CA ARG A 19 1.65 16.64 4.26
C ARG A 19 2.88 16.63 3.36
N LEU A 20 2.72 16.47 2.05
CA LEU A 20 3.83 16.63 1.09
C LEU A 20 4.41 18.05 1.14
N ALA A 21 3.57 19.07 1.21
CA ALA A 21 4.01 20.46 1.34
C ALA A 21 4.70 20.74 2.67
N GLU A 22 4.23 20.16 3.77
CA GLU A 22 4.87 20.22 5.09
C GLU A 22 6.24 19.52 5.07
N ALA A 23 6.32 18.33 4.48
CA ALA A 23 7.58 17.61 4.30
C ALA A 23 8.58 18.41 3.44
N ALA A 24 8.12 19.01 2.33
CA ALA A 24 8.95 19.85 1.49
C ALA A 24 9.53 21.05 2.26
N ARG A 25 8.71 21.75 3.05
CA ARG A 25 9.17 22.86 3.89
C ARG A 25 10.16 22.40 4.96
N ALA A 26 9.91 21.28 5.62
CA ALA A 26 10.80 20.73 6.65
C ALA A 26 12.19 20.36 6.10
N HIS A 27 12.26 20.02 4.81
CA HIS A 27 13.49 19.67 4.11
C HIS A 27 14.00 20.78 3.16
N GLU A 28 13.48 22.01 3.30
CA GLU A 28 13.89 23.18 2.51
C GLU A 28 13.79 22.97 0.98
N ALA A 29 12.88 22.06 0.54
CA ALA A 29 12.64 21.82 -0.86
C ALA A 29 11.68 22.87 -1.45
N GLY A 30 12.03 23.44 -2.59
CA GLY A 30 11.19 24.41 -3.32
C GLY A 30 10.29 23.77 -4.38
N VAL A 31 10.48 22.48 -4.68
CA VAL A 31 9.78 21.75 -5.75
C VAL A 31 9.32 20.40 -5.25
N ILE A 32 8.09 20.02 -5.57
CA ILE A 32 7.54 18.67 -5.41
C ILE A 32 7.33 18.07 -6.79
N LEU A 33 7.87 16.87 -7.00
CA LEU A 33 7.70 16.08 -8.21
C LEU A 33 6.65 14.99 -7.96
N LEU A 34 5.55 15.01 -8.71
CA LEU A 34 4.54 13.95 -8.71
C LEU A 34 4.82 13.04 -9.91
N ALA A 35 5.31 11.85 -9.62
CA ALA A 35 5.83 10.90 -10.61
C ALA A 35 4.72 10.06 -11.28
N GLY A 36 3.66 10.69 -11.73
CA GLY A 36 2.51 10.06 -12.38
C GLY A 36 1.42 9.60 -11.41
N ASP A 37 0.27 9.25 -11.97
CA ASP A 37 -0.91 8.75 -11.26
C ASP A 37 -1.35 9.68 -10.11
N THR A 38 -1.35 10.99 -10.39
CA THR A 38 -1.92 11.97 -9.48
C THR A 38 -3.43 11.74 -9.32
N PHE A 39 -4.06 11.22 -10.36
CA PHE A 39 -5.46 10.81 -10.37
C PHE A 39 -5.58 9.31 -10.70
N ASP A 40 -6.38 8.59 -9.90
CA ASP A 40 -6.58 7.13 -10.06
C ASP A 40 -7.26 6.74 -11.39
N THR A 41 -7.84 7.70 -12.10
CA THR A 41 -8.60 7.46 -13.34
C THR A 41 -8.40 8.56 -14.35
N GLU A 42 -8.63 8.26 -15.62
CA GLU A 42 -8.62 9.22 -16.71
C GLU A 42 -9.74 10.28 -16.61
N THR A 43 -10.76 10.04 -15.78
CA THR A 43 -11.95 10.89 -15.65
C THR A 43 -12.26 11.22 -14.17
N PRO A 44 -11.36 11.89 -13.44
CA PRO A 44 -11.66 12.35 -12.09
C PRO A 44 -12.78 13.39 -12.13
N SER A 45 -13.61 13.42 -11.07
CA SER A 45 -14.68 14.43 -11.02
C SER A 45 -14.11 15.85 -11.04
N PRO A 46 -14.84 16.83 -11.59
CA PRO A 46 -14.41 18.23 -11.55
C PRO A 46 -14.15 18.75 -10.14
N GLU A 47 -14.84 18.21 -9.15
CA GLU A 47 -14.64 18.54 -7.74
C GLU A 47 -13.27 18.10 -7.24
N ILE A 48 -12.91 16.82 -7.43
CA ILE A 48 -11.59 16.28 -7.05
C ILE A 48 -10.48 17.07 -7.71
N ARG A 49 -10.59 17.33 -9.03
CA ARG A 49 -9.59 18.09 -9.76
C ARG A 49 -9.38 19.51 -9.20
N ARG A 50 -10.49 20.23 -8.95
CA ARG A 50 -10.43 21.60 -8.43
C ARG A 50 -9.92 21.64 -7.00
N GLN A 51 -10.31 20.69 -6.14
CA GLN A 51 -9.79 20.58 -4.78
C GLN A 51 -8.27 20.31 -4.79
N THR A 52 -7.79 19.40 -5.63
CA THR A 52 -6.38 19.13 -5.81
C THR A 52 -5.58 20.38 -6.20
N LEU A 53 -6.05 21.11 -7.23
CA LEU A 53 -5.39 22.35 -7.68
C LEU A 53 -5.47 23.47 -6.64
N ALA A 54 -6.59 23.62 -5.94
CA ALA A 54 -6.76 24.61 -4.89
C ALA A 54 -5.81 24.33 -3.70
N GLU A 55 -5.65 23.07 -3.32
CA GLU A 55 -4.70 22.68 -2.27
C GLU A 55 -3.27 23.02 -2.70
N MET A 56 -2.85 22.64 -3.91
CA MET A 56 -1.53 22.99 -4.44
C MET A 56 -1.32 24.51 -4.48
N ALA A 57 -2.32 25.29 -4.90
CA ALA A 57 -2.26 26.74 -4.94
C ALA A 57 -2.01 27.36 -3.56
N SER A 58 -2.64 26.80 -2.51
CA SER A 58 -2.54 27.30 -1.13
C SER A 58 -1.12 27.22 -0.57
N HIS A 59 -0.26 26.40 -1.18
CA HIS A 59 1.11 26.18 -0.74
C HIS A 59 2.16 26.99 -1.50
N ALA A 60 1.77 27.96 -2.34
CA ALA A 60 2.72 28.87 -2.99
C ALA A 60 3.68 29.52 -1.96
N PRO A 61 4.98 29.73 -2.28
CA PRO A 61 5.60 29.62 -3.60
C PRO A 61 6.13 28.22 -3.97
N LEU A 62 5.79 27.18 -3.20
CA LEU A 62 6.20 25.79 -3.48
C LEU A 62 5.67 25.39 -4.86
N GLN A 63 6.55 24.91 -5.72
CA GLN A 63 6.19 24.48 -7.06
C GLN A 63 5.81 23.00 -7.07
N TRP A 64 4.75 22.68 -7.79
CA TRP A 64 4.29 21.31 -8.03
C TRP A 64 4.48 20.97 -9.49
N ILE A 65 5.10 19.83 -9.76
CA ILE A 65 5.25 19.33 -11.13
C ILE A 65 4.50 18.03 -11.25
N ILE A 66 3.47 18.02 -12.10
CA ILE A 66 2.59 16.86 -12.32
C ILE A 66 3.01 16.17 -13.62
N LEU A 67 3.43 14.92 -13.53
CA LEU A 67 3.71 14.06 -14.66
C LEU A 67 2.49 13.17 -14.95
N PRO A 68 2.07 12.96 -16.18
CA PRO A 68 1.12 11.90 -16.55
C PRO A 68 1.67 10.51 -16.24
N GLY A 69 0.93 9.71 -15.47
CA GLY A 69 1.18 8.29 -15.22
C GLY A 69 0.39 7.39 -16.18
N ASN A 70 0.22 6.12 -15.84
CA ASN A 70 -0.53 5.18 -16.68
C ASN A 70 -2.05 5.25 -16.43
N HIS A 71 -2.50 5.65 -15.23
CA HIS A 71 -3.92 5.85 -14.89
C HIS A 71 -4.47 7.20 -15.35
N ASP A 72 -3.63 8.22 -15.44
CA ASP A 72 -3.96 9.56 -15.90
C ASP A 72 -3.13 9.97 -17.14
N SER A 73 -2.93 9.04 -18.07
CA SER A 73 -2.07 9.21 -19.25
C SER A 73 -2.55 10.35 -20.17
N LEU A 74 -1.68 10.77 -21.09
CA LEU A 74 -2.04 11.82 -22.08
C LEU A 74 -3.20 11.46 -23.00
N GLN A 75 -3.65 10.19 -23.01
CA GLN A 75 -4.90 9.79 -23.67
C GLN A 75 -6.13 10.41 -23.01
N ALA A 76 -6.06 10.73 -21.71
CA ALA A 76 -7.11 11.46 -20.99
C ALA A 76 -7.15 12.94 -21.38
N THR A 77 -7.41 13.20 -22.66
CA THR A 77 -7.32 14.53 -23.26
C THR A 77 -8.18 15.58 -22.54
N GLU A 78 -9.40 15.20 -22.12
CA GLU A 78 -10.29 16.08 -21.38
C GLU A 78 -9.73 16.48 -20.01
N LEU A 79 -9.11 15.53 -19.30
CA LEU A 79 -8.45 15.80 -18.02
C LEU A 79 -7.33 16.83 -18.20
N TRP A 80 -6.40 16.56 -19.13
CA TRP A 80 -5.24 17.44 -19.32
C TRP A 80 -5.60 18.81 -19.88
N ASN A 81 -6.63 18.91 -20.71
CA ASN A 81 -7.15 20.21 -21.16
C ASN A 81 -7.78 21.01 -20.02
N ALA A 82 -8.54 20.35 -19.14
CA ALA A 82 -9.11 21.00 -17.97
C ALA A 82 -8.02 21.44 -16.99
N LEU A 83 -7.01 20.60 -16.74
CA LEU A 83 -5.86 20.97 -15.89
C LEU A 83 -5.11 22.18 -16.46
N ARG A 84 -4.85 22.23 -17.77
CA ARG A 84 -4.20 23.41 -18.40
C ARG A 84 -5.00 24.69 -18.24
N ALA A 85 -6.32 24.59 -18.27
CA ALA A 85 -7.20 25.76 -18.12
C ALA A 85 -7.32 26.23 -16.67
N GLU A 86 -7.13 25.36 -15.69
CA GLU A 86 -7.40 25.61 -14.27
C GLU A 86 -6.13 25.65 -13.40
N ALA A 87 -4.96 25.25 -13.92
CA ALA A 87 -3.72 25.17 -13.16
C ALA A 87 -3.28 26.54 -12.60
N PRO A 88 -3.00 26.66 -11.30
CA PRO A 88 -2.42 27.88 -10.73
C PRO A 88 -0.95 28.04 -11.13
N ASP A 89 -0.38 29.25 -10.93
CA ASP A 89 0.97 29.61 -11.37
C ASP A 89 2.08 28.73 -10.77
N ASN A 90 1.83 28.14 -9.62
CA ASN A 90 2.78 27.26 -8.96
C ASN A 90 2.62 25.77 -9.32
N VAL A 91 1.81 25.44 -10.32
CA VAL A 91 1.61 24.06 -10.83
C VAL A 91 2.08 23.99 -12.28
N ILE A 92 3.06 23.14 -12.52
CA ILE A 92 3.63 22.87 -13.85
C ILE A 92 3.13 21.48 -14.31
N LEU A 93 2.51 21.44 -15.48
CA LEU A 93 2.06 20.18 -16.09
C LEU A 93 3.15 19.68 -17.04
N ALA A 94 3.88 18.64 -16.63
CA ALA A 94 4.97 18.05 -17.40
C ALA A 94 4.44 17.07 -18.48
N THR A 95 3.70 17.60 -19.45
CA THR A 95 3.00 16.82 -20.50
C THR A 95 3.81 16.62 -21.77
N GLU A 96 5.03 17.17 -21.85
CA GLU A 96 5.90 17.07 -23.01
C GLU A 96 7.26 16.47 -22.61
N ALA A 97 7.84 15.66 -23.47
CA ALA A 97 9.22 15.17 -23.34
C ALA A 97 10.22 16.30 -23.75
N ALA A 98 10.30 17.34 -22.91
CA ALA A 98 11.14 18.52 -23.13
C ALA A 98 11.75 19.01 -21.81
N PRO A 99 12.99 19.57 -21.82
CA PRO A 99 13.63 20.07 -20.61
C PRO A 99 12.85 21.20 -19.95
N ILE A 100 12.71 21.13 -18.62
CA ILE A 100 12.11 22.18 -17.78
C ILE A 100 13.19 22.68 -16.82
N ALA A 101 13.48 23.97 -16.81
CA ALA A 101 14.39 24.57 -15.85
C ALA A 101 13.73 24.60 -14.46
N LEU A 102 14.35 23.94 -13.47
CA LEU A 102 13.93 24.00 -12.06
C LEU A 102 14.59 25.18 -11.34
N SER A 103 15.85 25.44 -11.71
CA SER A 103 16.65 26.56 -11.20
C SER A 103 17.71 26.94 -12.24
N SER A 104 18.63 27.83 -11.89
CA SER A 104 19.78 28.19 -12.77
C SER A 104 20.71 27.00 -13.04
N ASP A 105 20.73 26.01 -12.15
CA ASP A 105 21.69 24.92 -12.10
C ASP A 105 21.04 23.51 -12.11
N ALA A 106 19.71 23.43 -12.22
CA ALA A 106 18.98 22.16 -12.26
C ALA A 106 17.93 22.13 -13.38
N THR A 107 17.91 21.03 -14.14
CA THR A 107 17.00 20.79 -15.25
C THR A 107 16.25 19.48 -15.03
N LEU A 108 14.93 19.54 -15.13
CA LEU A 108 14.05 18.37 -15.14
C LEU A 108 13.85 17.87 -16.58
N LEU A 109 13.88 16.57 -16.73
CA LEU A 109 13.68 15.85 -18.00
C LEU A 109 12.47 14.91 -17.82
N PRO A 110 11.22 15.40 -18.03
CA PRO A 110 10.04 14.62 -17.82
C PRO A 110 9.81 13.61 -18.94
N SER A 111 9.34 12.43 -18.59
CA SER A 111 8.99 11.34 -19.51
C SER A 111 7.54 10.91 -19.28
N PRO A 112 6.55 11.72 -19.76
CA PRO A 112 5.14 11.50 -19.48
C PRO A 112 4.59 10.26 -20.17
N CYS A 113 3.70 9.51 -19.51
CA CYS A 113 2.98 8.42 -20.12
C CYS A 113 2.03 8.93 -21.21
N THR A 114 2.33 8.57 -22.46
CA THR A 114 1.49 8.95 -23.60
C THR A 114 0.22 8.13 -23.69
N THR A 115 0.25 6.90 -23.17
CA THR A 115 -0.84 5.93 -23.16
C THR A 115 -0.76 5.11 -21.89
N ARG A 116 -1.85 4.40 -21.55
CA ARG A 116 -1.88 3.52 -20.39
C ARG A 116 -0.82 2.39 -20.45
N ARG A 117 -0.47 1.93 -21.64
CA ARG A 117 0.55 0.89 -21.88
C ARG A 117 1.46 1.34 -23.02
N PRO A 118 2.51 2.11 -22.74
CA PRO A 118 3.35 2.70 -23.79
C PRO A 118 4.13 1.68 -24.62
N GLY A 119 4.42 0.49 -24.08
CA GLY A 119 5.12 -0.59 -24.79
C GLY A 119 6.57 -0.27 -25.19
N ARG A 120 7.13 0.84 -24.69
CA ARG A 120 8.51 1.29 -24.93
C ARG A 120 9.03 2.13 -23.78
N ASP A 121 10.33 2.23 -23.62
CA ASP A 121 10.98 3.12 -22.65
C ASP A 121 10.76 4.59 -23.08
N LEU A 122 9.92 5.30 -22.31
CA LEU A 122 9.64 6.71 -22.55
C LEU A 122 10.79 7.63 -22.14
N THR A 123 11.80 7.10 -21.44
CA THR A 123 12.97 7.89 -21.00
C THR A 123 14.08 7.95 -22.06
N GLU A 124 13.98 7.21 -23.20
CA GLU A 124 15.02 7.17 -24.23
C GLU A 124 15.42 8.53 -24.78
N TRP A 125 14.49 9.48 -24.89
CA TRP A 125 14.76 10.81 -25.40
C TRP A 125 15.79 11.60 -24.55
N VAL A 126 15.92 11.25 -23.26
CA VAL A 126 16.81 11.90 -22.30
C VAL A 126 18.30 11.78 -22.72
N ASP A 127 18.65 10.72 -23.48
CA ASP A 127 20.01 10.51 -23.98
C ASP A 127 20.48 11.65 -24.89
N GLN A 128 19.54 12.27 -25.61
CA GLN A 128 19.83 13.34 -26.56
C GLN A 128 19.37 14.72 -26.04
N ALA A 129 18.80 14.77 -24.83
CA ALA A 129 18.30 16.00 -24.25
C ALA A 129 19.46 16.95 -23.94
N ALA A 130 19.48 18.12 -24.59
CA ALA A 130 20.41 19.17 -24.28
C ALA A 130 20.02 19.86 -22.96
N THR A 131 20.99 20.01 -22.06
CA THR A 131 20.85 20.77 -20.81
C THR A 131 22.01 21.77 -20.69
N PRO A 132 21.87 22.85 -19.91
CA PRO A 132 22.97 23.77 -19.65
C PRO A 132 24.20 23.03 -19.13
N GLU A 133 25.38 23.53 -19.46
CA GLU A 133 26.63 22.95 -18.98
C GLU A 133 26.69 22.94 -17.46
N ARG A 134 27.02 21.78 -16.86
CA ARG A 134 27.05 21.57 -15.39
C ARG A 134 25.68 21.65 -14.71
N SER A 135 24.57 21.61 -15.44
CA SER A 135 23.25 21.51 -14.85
C SER A 135 23.04 20.14 -14.22
N ILE A 136 22.47 20.11 -13.02
CA ILE A 136 21.95 18.90 -12.39
C ILE A 136 20.83 18.35 -13.29
N ARG A 137 20.94 17.09 -13.70
CA ARG A 137 20.01 16.42 -14.61
C ARG A 137 19.11 15.47 -13.85
N ILE A 138 17.84 15.84 -13.71
CA ILE A 138 16.83 15.03 -13.02
C ILE A 138 15.84 14.51 -14.04
N CYS A 139 15.64 13.21 -14.12
CA CYS A 139 14.56 12.63 -14.93
C CYS A 139 13.37 12.30 -14.02
N LEU A 140 12.17 12.63 -14.47
CA LEU A 140 10.90 12.27 -13.84
C LEU A 140 10.15 11.34 -14.80
N ALA A 141 9.89 10.11 -14.38
CA ALA A 141 9.24 9.11 -15.20
C ALA A 141 8.25 8.24 -14.39
N HIS A 142 7.39 7.53 -15.10
CA HIS A 142 6.42 6.62 -14.52
C HIS A 142 6.43 5.30 -15.29
N GLY A 143 6.68 4.20 -14.60
CA GLY A 143 6.72 2.85 -15.19
C GLY A 143 7.67 1.91 -14.45
N GLY A 144 7.54 0.62 -14.76
CA GLY A 144 8.32 -0.45 -14.16
C GLY A 144 9.74 -0.52 -14.71
N ILE A 145 10.69 -0.86 -13.83
CA ILE A 145 12.03 -1.29 -14.23
C ILE A 145 11.99 -2.76 -14.64
N LEU A 146 12.77 -3.12 -15.67
CA LEU A 146 12.99 -4.51 -16.07
C LEU A 146 13.32 -5.36 -14.83
N ASP A 147 12.66 -6.52 -14.71
CA ASP A 147 12.77 -7.47 -13.59
C ASP A 147 12.09 -7.08 -12.27
N PHE A 148 11.45 -5.90 -12.18
CA PHE A 148 10.70 -5.43 -11.00
C PHE A 148 9.31 -4.93 -11.39
N SER A 149 8.40 -5.83 -11.80
CA SER A 149 7.00 -5.50 -12.08
C SER A 149 6.11 -6.04 -10.97
N GLU A 150 5.27 -5.19 -10.38
CA GLU A 150 4.29 -5.62 -9.36
C GLU A 150 3.20 -6.53 -9.92
N ASP A 151 2.81 -6.33 -11.16
CA ASP A 151 1.66 -7.03 -11.77
C ASP A 151 2.06 -8.25 -12.63
N GLY A 152 3.34 -8.66 -12.60
CA GLY A 152 3.81 -9.83 -13.38
C GLY A 152 3.71 -9.65 -14.89
N ASP A 153 3.21 -8.51 -15.36
CA ASP A 153 3.21 -8.12 -16.76
C ASP A 153 4.60 -7.56 -17.08
N ALA A 154 5.32 -8.17 -17.99
CA ALA A 154 6.68 -7.78 -18.42
C ALA A 154 6.71 -6.41 -19.13
N SER A 155 5.92 -5.46 -18.71
CA SER A 155 5.81 -4.10 -19.22
C SER A 155 6.85 -3.15 -18.63
N GLY A 156 7.63 -3.61 -17.64
CA GLY A 156 8.80 -2.88 -17.16
C GLY A 156 9.84 -2.77 -18.25
N ILE A 157 10.08 -1.55 -18.73
CA ILE A 157 10.87 -1.32 -19.93
C ILE A 157 12.04 -0.41 -19.62
N ILE A 158 12.06 0.22 -18.45
CA ILE A 158 13.15 1.09 -18.02
C ILE A 158 14.32 0.21 -17.55
N ALA A 159 15.48 0.40 -18.15
CA ALA A 159 16.66 -0.37 -17.76
C ALA A 159 17.13 0.01 -16.35
N PRO A 160 17.55 -0.96 -15.50
CA PRO A 160 17.99 -0.66 -14.12
C PRO A 160 19.18 0.31 -14.06
N ASP A 161 20.01 0.37 -15.08
CA ASP A 161 21.16 1.25 -15.20
C ASP A 161 20.88 2.56 -15.97
N ARG A 162 19.59 2.91 -16.13
CA ARG A 162 19.13 4.03 -16.93
C ARG A 162 19.74 5.37 -16.51
N ALA A 163 19.78 5.65 -15.22
CA ALA A 163 20.36 6.90 -14.70
C ALA A 163 21.82 7.03 -15.12
N ARG A 164 22.61 5.99 -14.97
CA ARG A 164 24.02 5.96 -15.33
C ARG A 164 24.24 6.15 -16.85
N ARG A 165 23.45 5.44 -17.66
CA ARG A 165 23.59 5.50 -19.16
C ARG A 165 23.24 6.88 -19.70
N ALA A 166 22.22 7.53 -19.15
CA ALA A 166 21.77 8.85 -19.58
C ALA A 166 22.50 10.01 -18.89
N GLY A 167 23.47 9.74 -18.01
CA GLY A 167 24.20 10.77 -17.26
C GLY A 167 23.28 11.60 -16.38
N LEU A 168 22.32 10.95 -15.72
CA LEU A 168 21.42 11.59 -14.77
C LEU A 168 22.04 11.66 -13.38
N ASP A 169 21.77 12.75 -12.69
CA ASP A 169 22.07 12.90 -11.28
C ASP A 169 20.99 12.24 -10.41
N TYR A 170 19.74 12.19 -10.92
CA TYR A 170 18.63 11.52 -10.25
C TYR A 170 17.56 11.07 -11.25
N LEU A 171 17.00 9.89 -11.03
CA LEU A 171 15.85 9.35 -11.75
C LEU A 171 14.73 9.09 -10.72
N ALA A 172 13.72 9.96 -10.73
CA ALA A 172 12.53 9.87 -9.91
C ALA A 172 11.48 9.02 -10.63
N LEU A 173 11.08 7.90 -10.04
CA LEU A 173 10.13 6.95 -10.63
C LEU A 173 8.83 6.88 -9.82
N GLY A 174 7.72 6.76 -10.54
CA GLY A 174 6.41 6.33 -10.07
C GLY A 174 6.01 4.97 -10.65
N ASP A 175 4.83 4.45 -10.31
CA ASP A 175 4.24 3.15 -10.64
C ASP A 175 4.36 2.12 -9.50
N TRP A 176 5.52 1.95 -8.91
CA TRP A 176 5.70 1.12 -7.73
C TRP A 176 5.19 1.83 -6.46
N HIS A 177 4.27 1.19 -5.72
CA HIS A 177 3.60 1.81 -4.59
C HIS A 177 4.45 1.86 -3.31
N GLY A 178 5.45 1.00 -3.17
CA GLY A 178 6.39 1.01 -2.06
C GLY A 178 7.59 1.93 -2.30
N THR A 179 8.25 2.39 -1.26
CA THR A 179 9.53 3.09 -1.39
C THR A 179 10.63 2.09 -1.71
N MET A 180 11.36 2.30 -2.82
CA MET A 180 12.41 1.38 -3.25
C MET A 180 13.57 2.10 -3.91
N SER A 181 14.79 1.73 -3.53
CA SER A 181 16.03 2.11 -4.22
C SER A 181 16.37 1.04 -5.24
N VAL A 182 16.58 1.43 -6.48
CA VAL A 182 17.13 0.57 -7.55
C VAL A 182 18.65 0.67 -7.57
N ASP A 183 19.14 1.89 -7.53
CA ASP A 183 20.53 2.27 -7.32
C ASP A 183 20.59 3.62 -6.57
N PRO A 184 21.78 4.16 -6.20
CA PRO A 184 21.86 5.43 -5.46
C PRO A 184 21.18 6.61 -6.15
N ARG A 185 21.00 6.57 -7.48
CA ARG A 185 20.42 7.66 -8.29
C ARG A 185 19.01 7.38 -8.79
N THR A 186 18.51 6.16 -8.61
CA THR A 186 17.23 5.70 -9.16
C THR A 186 16.32 5.19 -8.04
N TRP A 187 15.19 5.86 -7.84
CA TRP A 187 14.29 5.59 -6.73
C TRP A 187 12.82 5.67 -7.12
N TYR A 188 12.03 4.77 -6.55
CA TYR A 188 10.59 4.90 -6.42
C TYR A 188 10.27 5.53 -5.06
N SER A 189 9.48 6.59 -5.07
CA SER A 189 9.07 7.26 -3.82
C SER A 189 8.04 6.45 -3.03
N GLY A 190 7.26 5.63 -3.72
CA GLY A 190 6.07 5.02 -3.16
C GLY A 190 4.87 5.98 -3.13
N THR A 191 3.80 5.52 -2.50
CA THR A 191 2.55 6.26 -2.36
C THR A 191 2.56 7.10 -1.08
N PRO A 192 2.25 8.40 -1.12
CA PRO A 192 2.28 9.26 0.05
C PRO A 192 1.20 8.94 1.09
N GLU A 193 0.06 8.38 0.68
CA GLU A 193 -0.99 7.85 1.54
C GLU A 193 -1.47 6.52 0.95
N PRO A 194 -1.14 5.35 1.54
CA PRO A 194 -1.56 4.05 1.05
C PRO A 194 -3.08 3.89 1.05
N ASP A 195 -3.61 3.11 0.12
CA ASP A 195 -5.04 2.86 -0.04
C ASP A 195 -5.41 1.37 -0.14
N GLN A 196 -4.43 0.48 -0.03
CA GLN A 196 -4.63 -0.96 -0.16
C GLN A 196 -3.61 -1.76 0.64
N PHE A 197 -3.94 -3.03 0.91
CA PHE A 197 -3.06 -4.01 1.54
C PHE A 197 -2.05 -4.58 0.51
N LYS A 198 -1.05 -3.80 0.16
CA LYS A 198 -0.04 -4.23 -0.81
C LYS A 198 1.38 -4.21 -0.22
N HIS A 199 1.71 -3.18 0.53
CA HIS A 199 3.00 -3.02 1.18
C HIS A 199 2.80 -2.80 2.67
N ASN A 200 3.55 -3.53 3.50
CA ASN A 200 3.54 -3.37 4.96
C ASN A 200 4.42 -2.17 5.38
N ALA A 201 4.16 -1.01 4.79
CA ALA A 201 4.95 0.19 5.03
C ALA A 201 4.02 1.42 5.11
N PRO A 202 4.39 2.43 5.92
CA PRO A 202 3.67 3.69 5.93
C PRO A 202 3.80 4.42 4.58
N GLY A 203 2.87 5.33 4.30
CA GLY A 203 2.96 6.23 3.17
C GLY A 203 4.20 7.12 3.27
N ARG A 204 4.92 7.29 2.17
CA ARG A 204 6.18 8.03 2.14
C ARG A 204 6.32 8.93 0.93
N ALA A 205 7.15 9.95 1.10
CA ALA A 205 7.77 10.72 0.04
C ALA A 205 9.29 10.67 0.21
N LEU A 206 10.04 11.12 -0.79
CA LEU A 206 11.50 11.21 -0.73
C LEU A 206 11.94 12.67 -0.75
N ALA A 207 12.64 13.11 0.28
CA ALA A 207 13.39 14.36 0.25
C ALA A 207 14.76 14.08 -0.39
N VAL A 208 15.05 14.76 -1.51
CA VAL A 208 16.26 14.52 -2.31
C VAL A 208 17.09 15.79 -2.38
N THR A 209 18.35 15.69 -1.95
CA THR A 209 19.33 16.76 -2.05
C THR A 209 20.45 16.36 -2.99
N ILE A 210 20.68 17.15 -4.03
CA ILE A 210 21.77 16.95 -5.00
C ILE A 210 22.73 18.15 -4.88
N PRO A 211 23.90 17.96 -4.28
CA PRO A 211 24.82 19.09 -3.98
C PRO A 211 25.37 19.79 -5.22
N ALA A 212 25.60 19.05 -6.29
CA ALA A 212 26.12 19.56 -7.57
C ALA A 212 25.93 18.50 -8.67
N ALA A 213 26.03 18.94 -9.93
CA ALA A 213 26.04 18.03 -11.07
C ALA A 213 27.15 16.97 -10.93
N GLY A 214 26.82 15.71 -11.14
CA GLY A 214 27.70 14.56 -10.98
C GLY A 214 27.81 14.04 -9.52
N ALA A 215 27.40 14.79 -8.52
CA ALA A 215 27.40 14.34 -7.13
C ALA A 215 26.33 13.24 -6.89
N GLU A 216 26.59 12.38 -5.93
CA GLU A 216 25.59 11.41 -5.50
C GLU A 216 24.47 12.10 -4.70
N PRO A 217 23.19 11.82 -4.99
CA PRO A 217 22.08 12.40 -4.27
C PRO A 217 21.98 11.85 -2.84
N VAL A 218 21.60 12.69 -1.91
CA VAL A 218 21.20 12.28 -0.57
C VAL A 218 19.69 12.11 -0.58
N VAL A 219 19.21 10.89 -0.39
CA VAL A 219 17.79 10.55 -0.41
C VAL A 219 17.32 10.19 0.98
N THR A 220 16.36 10.93 1.50
CA THR A 220 15.78 10.74 2.84
C THR A 220 14.30 10.39 2.71
N PRO A 221 13.87 9.16 3.08
CA PRO A 221 12.47 8.81 3.18
C PRO A 221 11.78 9.62 4.29
N VAL A 222 10.63 10.22 3.95
CA VAL A 222 9.80 11.01 4.87
C VAL A 222 8.43 10.37 4.98
N GLU A 223 7.98 10.06 6.18
CA GLU A 223 6.65 9.51 6.40
C GLU A 223 5.59 10.60 6.21
N THR A 224 4.64 10.33 5.33
CA THR A 224 3.54 11.23 4.96
C THR A 224 2.17 10.59 5.16
N GLY A 225 2.10 9.26 5.32
CA GLY A 225 0.86 8.53 5.50
C GLY A 225 0.18 8.78 6.84
N THR A 226 -1.13 8.90 6.83
CA THR A 226 -1.95 8.92 8.04
C THR A 226 -2.27 7.51 8.49
N PHE A 227 -2.53 6.62 7.55
CA PHE A 227 -2.90 5.24 7.84
C PHE A 227 -1.78 4.28 7.46
N SER A 228 -1.58 3.28 8.32
CA SER A 228 -0.72 2.14 8.05
C SER A 228 -1.57 0.95 7.64
N TRP A 229 -1.20 0.29 6.54
CA TRP A 229 -1.84 -0.91 6.05
C TRP A 229 -0.87 -2.08 6.24
N SER A 230 -1.29 -3.12 6.93
CA SER A 230 -0.43 -4.26 7.21
C SER A 230 -1.13 -5.59 7.02
N ILE A 231 -0.40 -6.55 6.46
CA ILE A 231 -0.76 -7.96 6.39
C ILE A 231 0.24 -8.70 7.27
N CYS A 232 -0.26 -9.53 8.18
CA CYS A 232 0.57 -10.36 9.03
C CYS A 232 0.09 -11.81 8.96
N ASP A 233 1.05 -12.74 8.84
CA ASP A 233 0.78 -14.16 8.97
C ASP A 233 0.93 -14.56 10.44
N LEU A 234 -0.08 -15.23 10.98
CA LEU A 234 -0.09 -15.84 12.30
C LEU A 234 0.01 -17.37 12.13
N HIS A 235 1.22 -17.90 12.26
CA HIS A 235 1.46 -19.34 12.19
C HIS A 235 1.29 -19.95 13.57
N LEU A 236 0.41 -20.94 13.72
CA LEU A 236 0.09 -21.61 14.97
C LEU A 236 0.45 -23.09 14.89
N LEU A 237 1.10 -23.57 15.92
CA LEU A 237 1.25 -24.97 16.25
C LEU A 237 0.25 -25.32 17.38
N ALA A 238 -0.10 -26.58 17.52
CA ALA A 238 -1.11 -27.00 18.50
C ALA A 238 -0.76 -26.65 19.96
N GLU A 239 0.53 -26.51 20.28
CA GLU A 239 1.03 -26.14 21.61
C GLU A 239 1.22 -24.63 21.85
N ASP A 240 0.99 -23.78 20.83
CA ASP A 240 1.18 -22.34 20.93
C ASP A 240 0.03 -21.65 21.68
N ASP A 241 0.33 -20.58 22.41
CA ASP A 241 -0.67 -19.64 22.91
C ASP A 241 -1.01 -18.61 21.79
N PRO A 242 -2.16 -18.73 21.11
CA PRO A 242 -2.50 -17.88 20.00
C PRO A 242 -2.75 -16.43 20.42
N VAL A 243 -3.17 -16.19 21.65
CA VAL A 243 -3.42 -14.85 22.18
C VAL A 243 -2.11 -14.12 22.44
N ALA A 244 -1.11 -14.82 23.00
CA ALA A 244 0.21 -14.25 23.21
C ALA A 244 0.91 -13.94 21.89
N LEU A 245 0.83 -14.84 20.90
CA LEU A 245 1.36 -14.61 19.55
C LEU A 245 0.65 -13.43 18.86
N LEU A 246 -0.69 -13.39 18.91
CA LEU A 246 -1.45 -12.24 18.41
C LEU A 246 -0.94 -10.93 19.02
N GLN A 247 -0.84 -10.86 20.34
CA GLN A 247 -0.40 -9.64 21.02
C GLN A 247 1.00 -9.19 20.60
N SER A 248 1.89 -10.11 20.27
CA SER A 248 3.23 -9.79 19.78
C SER A 248 3.23 -9.15 18.38
N LEU A 249 2.19 -9.41 17.57
CA LEU A 249 2.03 -8.85 16.22
C LEU A 249 1.30 -7.51 16.21
N LEU A 250 0.49 -7.23 17.23
CA LEU A 250 -0.30 -6.00 17.27
C LEU A 250 0.60 -4.79 17.59
N PRO A 251 0.44 -3.66 16.86
CA PRO A 251 1.15 -2.42 17.18
C PRO A 251 0.74 -1.89 18.56
N GLU A 252 1.61 -1.11 19.18
CA GLU A 252 1.37 -0.55 20.51
C GLU A 252 0.56 0.76 20.48
N GLY A 253 -0.30 0.94 21.48
CA GLY A 253 -0.88 2.21 21.87
C GLY A 253 -1.66 2.95 20.77
N VAL A 254 -1.35 4.24 20.60
CA VAL A 254 -2.10 5.17 19.74
C VAL A 254 -2.06 4.80 18.26
N GLN A 255 -1.04 4.07 17.81
CA GLN A 255 -0.86 3.66 16.42
C GLN A 255 -2.02 2.78 15.93
N ARG A 256 -2.67 2.00 16.81
CA ARG A 256 -3.81 1.14 16.46
C ARG A 256 -4.93 1.90 15.77
N ARG A 257 -5.23 3.14 16.19
CA ARG A 257 -6.31 3.96 15.62
C ARG A 257 -6.09 4.35 14.16
N GLN A 258 -4.85 4.28 13.70
CA GLN A 258 -4.44 4.58 12.32
C GLN A 258 -4.00 3.33 11.57
N THR A 259 -4.12 2.15 12.18
CA THR A 259 -3.72 0.88 11.57
C THR A 259 -4.93 0.15 10.98
N LEU A 260 -4.81 -0.21 9.70
CA LEU A 260 -5.64 -1.22 9.05
C LEU A 260 -4.81 -2.50 8.99
N MET A 261 -5.29 -3.57 9.61
CA MET A 261 -4.55 -4.83 9.70
C MET A 261 -5.40 -6.00 9.29
N LYS A 262 -4.82 -6.87 8.45
CA LYS A 262 -5.32 -8.20 8.14
C LYS A 262 -4.35 -9.24 8.70
N LEU A 263 -4.92 -10.19 9.43
CA LEU A 263 -4.20 -11.31 10.03
C LEU A 263 -4.64 -12.59 9.33
N PHE A 264 -3.69 -13.34 8.79
CA PHE A 264 -3.93 -14.65 8.19
C PHE A 264 -3.46 -15.73 9.15
N ALA A 265 -4.40 -16.35 9.86
CA ALA A 265 -4.09 -17.46 10.76
C ALA A 265 -3.98 -18.77 9.97
N ARG A 266 -2.90 -19.50 10.19
CA ARG A 266 -2.60 -20.77 9.53
C ARG A 266 -2.01 -21.76 10.52
N GLY A 267 -2.07 -23.05 10.19
CA GLY A 267 -1.53 -24.12 11.02
C GLY A 267 -2.61 -24.85 11.80
N ARG A 268 -2.42 -25.11 13.08
CA ARG A 268 -3.33 -25.92 13.89
C ARG A 268 -3.47 -25.33 15.30
N CYS A 269 -4.66 -25.45 15.87
CA CYS A 269 -4.93 -25.10 17.27
C CYS A 269 -6.10 -25.94 17.80
N HIS A 270 -6.24 -26.00 19.11
CA HIS A 270 -7.40 -26.61 19.73
C HIS A 270 -8.62 -25.68 19.70
N PRO A 271 -9.86 -26.22 19.86
CA PRO A 271 -11.10 -25.41 19.80
C PRO A 271 -11.13 -24.26 20.80
N GLU A 272 -10.60 -24.45 22.02
CA GLU A 272 -10.54 -23.43 23.06
C GLU A 272 -9.62 -22.27 22.65
N GLU A 273 -8.46 -22.60 22.11
CA GLU A 273 -7.48 -21.62 21.61
C GLU A 273 -8.00 -20.82 20.43
N ARG A 274 -8.72 -21.49 19.50
CA ARG A 274 -9.37 -20.79 18.39
C ARG A 274 -10.44 -19.81 18.89
N ALA A 275 -11.26 -20.23 19.87
CA ALA A 275 -12.25 -19.37 20.48
C ALA A 275 -11.59 -18.18 21.22
N ALA A 276 -10.49 -18.42 21.96
CA ALA A 276 -9.73 -17.40 22.63
C ALA A 276 -9.11 -16.39 21.65
N LEU A 277 -8.58 -16.86 20.51
CA LEU A 277 -8.07 -16.01 19.45
C LEU A 277 -9.18 -15.11 18.88
N ALA A 278 -10.35 -15.68 18.55
CA ALA A 278 -11.48 -14.92 18.03
C ALA A 278 -11.95 -13.85 19.03
N ALA A 279 -12.06 -14.20 20.33
CA ALA A 279 -12.43 -13.26 21.39
C ALA A 279 -11.37 -12.14 21.55
N ALA A 280 -10.09 -12.46 21.45
CA ALA A 280 -9.02 -11.48 21.53
C ALA A 280 -9.06 -10.48 20.36
N ILE A 281 -9.38 -10.95 19.15
CA ILE A 281 -9.59 -10.09 17.97
C ILE A 281 -10.81 -9.19 18.16
N GLU A 282 -11.97 -9.74 18.60
CA GLU A 282 -13.18 -8.95 18.88
C GLU A 282 -12.91 -7.86 19.93
N HIS A 283 -12.11 -8.17 20.94
CA HIS A 283 -11.73 -7.23 21.99
C HIS A 283 -10.82 -6.12 21.47
N ALA A 284 -9.84 -6.46 20.59
CA ALA A 284 -8.87 -5.51 20.07
C ALA A 284 -9.44 -4.64 18.93
N ALA A 285 -10.39 -5.17 18.14
CA ALA A 285 -10.90 -4.52 16.93
C ALA A 285 -11.37 -3.07 17.11
N PRO A 286 -12.06 -2.67 18.20
CA PRO A 286 -12.47 -1.28 18.43
C PRO A 286 -11.32 -0.27 18.57
N GLU A 287 -10.11 -0.74 18.85
CA GLU A 287 -8.94 0.12 19.00
C GLU A 287 -8.29 0.43 17.64
N PHE A 288 -8.59 -0.36 16.59
CA PHE A 288 -8.03 -0.23 15.26
C PHE A 288 -8.92 0.60 14.33
N ALA A 289 -8.30 1.17 13.29
CA ALA A 289 -9.08 1.68 12.16
C ALA A 289 -9.80 0.53 11.44
N PHE A 290 -9.13 -0.61 11.31
CA PHE A 290 -9.68 -1.86 10.79
C PHE A 290 -8.81 -3.02 11.26
N LEU A 291 -9.43 -4.08 11.78
CA LEU A 291 -8.77 -5.32 12.15
C LEU A 291 -9.62 -6.48 11.66
N GLU A 292 -9.03 -7.37 10.89
CA GLU A 292 -9.71 -8.54 10.31
C GLU A 292 -8.82 -9.78 10.50
N LEU A 293 -9.44 -10.87 10.96
CA LEU A 293 -8.81 -12.18 11.03
C LEU A 293 -9.38 -13.05 9.91
N GLU A 294 -8.50 -13.59 9.08
CA GLU A 294 -8.78 -14.61 8.09
C GLU A 294 -8.20 -15.93 8.59
N ASP A 295 -9.08 -16.86 8.99
CA ASP A 295 -8.71 -18.12 9.66
C ASP A 295 -9.17 -19.37 8.90
N GLU A 296 -9.48 -19.22 7.61
CA GLU A 296 -9.91 -20.34 6.76
C GLU A 296 -8.84 -21.44 6.61
N ALA A 297 -7.56 -21.05 6.71
CA ALA A 297 -6.42 -21.96 6.63
C ALA A 297 -5.94 -22.46 8.01
N LEU A 298 -6.66 -22.12 9.10
CA LEU A 298 -6.39 -22.60 10.45
C LEU A 298 -7.18 -23.89 10.71
N GLU A 299 -6.49 -24.99 10.78
CA GLU A 299 -7.08 -26.29 11.12
C GLU A 299 -7.35 -26.35 12.63
N THR A 300 -8.48 -26.95 13.00
CA THR A 300 -8.80 -27.22 14.40
C THR A 300 -8.63 -28.71 14.68
N GLU A 301 -7.78 -29.03 15.64
CA GLU A 301 -7.61 -30.38 16.15
C GLU A 301 -8.47 -30.54 17.40
N CYS A 302 -9.49 -31.40 17.33
CA CYS A 302 -10.31 -31.74 18.49
C CYS A 302 -9.83 -33.06 19.07
N GLU A 303 -9.42 -33.04 20.32
CA GLU A 303 -9.15 -34.25 21.10
C GLU A 303 -10.35 -34.64 21.95
N ALA A 304 -10.38 -35.91 22.39
CA ALA A 304 -11.45 -36.39 23.27
C ALA A 304 -11.56 -35.60 24.58
N THR A 305 -10.46 -35.02 25.04
CA THR A 305 -10.36 -34.16 26.22
C THR A 305 -11.05 -32.81 26.04
N ASP A 306 -11.06 -32.27 24.82
CA ASP A 306 -11.70 -30.98 24.50
C ASP A 306 -13.23 -31.06 24.65
N LEU A 307 -13.78 -32.24 24.40
CA LEU A 307 -15.21 -32.49 24.53
C LEU A 307 -15.73 -32.38 25.97
N ASP A 308 -14.86 -32.54 26.98
CA ASP A 308 -15.19 -32.35 28.38
C ASP A 308 -15.52 -30.88 28.73
N LEU A 309 -15.06 -29.94 27.88
CA LEU A 309 -15.38 -28.52 27.99
C LEU A 309 -16.78 -28.16 27.45
N ILE A 310 -17.32 -29.01 26.58
CA ILE A 310 -18.69 -28.80 26.05
C ILE A 310 -19.72 -29.22 27.09
N ASP A 311 -19.59 -30.45 27.63
CA ASP A 311 -20.48 -31.06 28.63
C ASP A 311 -19.85 -32.34 29.14
N ARG A 312 -19.86 -32.57 30.43
CA ARG A 312 -19.20 -33.75 30.97
C ARG A 312 -19.97 -35.06 30.77
N ASN A 313 -21.32 -35.04 30.75
CA ASN A 313 -22.14 -36.26 30.65
C ASN A 313 -23.55 -36.04 30.05
N GLY A 314 -23.81 -34.91 29.38
CA GLY A 314 -25.13 -34.54 28.89
C GLY A 314 -25.33 -34.82 27.40
N ALA A 315 -26.47 -34.34 26.89
CA ALA A 315 -26.84 -34.52 25.48
C ALA A 315 -25.88 -33.85 24.51
N LEU A 316 -25.26 -32.74 24.92
CA LEU A 316 -24.27 -32.05 24.11
C LEU A 316 -22.98 -32.83 23.96
N ARG A 317 -22.57 -33.58 25.01
CA ARG A 317 -21.42 -34.48 24.91
C ARG A 317 -21.68 -35.63 23.94
N ILE A 318 -22.85 -36.24 23.99
CA ILE A 318 -23.20 -37.33 23.04
C ILE A 318 -23.19 -36.81 21.60
N ALA A 319 -23.69 -35.62 21.38
CA ALA A 319 -23.67 -35.01 20.04
C ALA A 319 -22.23 -34.70 19.58
N ALA A 320 -21.39 -34.20 20.47
CA ALA A 320 -19.99 -33.92 20.18
C ALA A 320 -19.18 -35.17 19.87
N ASP A 321 -19.32 -36.23 20.66
CA ASP A 321 -18.70 -37.55 20.42
C ASP A 321 -19.11 -38.12 19.05
N ALA A 322 -20.40 -38.02 18.67
CA ALA A 322 -20.89 -38.46 17.38
C ALA A 322 -20.29 -37.66 16.21
N LEU A 323 -20.23 -36.32 16.34
CA LEU A 323 -19.64 -35.44 15.31
C LEU A 323 -18.14 -35.67 15.17
N LEU A 324 -17.44 -35.90 16.27
CA LEU A 324 -16.01 -36.24 16.22
C LEU A 324 -15.80 -37.57 15.49
N ALA A 325 -16.53 -38.59 15.85
CA ALA A 325 -16.47 -39.90 15.18
C ALA A 325 -16.80 -39.83 13.68
N GLU A 326 -17.79 -39.02 13.28
CA GLU A 326 -18.10 -38.78 11.87
C GLU A 326 -16.98 -38.03 11.14
N SER A 327 -16.33 -37.04 11.78
CA SER A 327 -15.24 -36.28 11.19
C SER A 327 -13.98 -37.11 10.92
N GLU A 328 -13.78 -38.18 11.70
CA GLU A 328 -12.64 -39.12 11.60
C GLU A 328 -12.96 -40.34 10.74
N ASN A 329 -14.23 -40.55 10.35
CA ASN A 329 -14.67 -41.74 9.65
C ASN A 329 -14.22 -41.73 8.18
N GLU A 330 -13.18 -42.50 7.86
CA GLU A 330 -12.63 -42.61 6.50
C GLU A 330 -13.62 -43.25 5.49
N THR A 331 -14.73 -43.87 5.93
CA THR A 331 -15.77 -44.42 5.04
C THR A 331 -16.73 -43.34 4.52
N LEU A 332 -16.76 -42.15 5.14
CA LEU A 332 -17.55 -41.01 4.70
C LEU A 332 -16.82 -40.19 3.62
N SER A 333 -17.60 -39.45 2.84
CA SER A 333 -16.99 -38.52 1.86
C SER A 333 -16.18 -37.42 2.55
N ALA A 334 -15.22 -36.83 1.83
CA ALA A 334 -14.44 -35.71 2.36
C ALA A 334 -15.32 -34.51 2.75
N ASP A 335 -16.43 -34.31 2.00
CA ASP A 335 -17.39 -33.23 2.29
C ASP A 335 -18.21 -33.52 3.55
N ASP A 336 -18.67 -34.76 3.75
CA ASP A 336 -19.41 -35.14 4.97
C ASP A 336 -18.53 -35.01 6.21
N ARG A 337 -17.27 -35.46 6.15
CA ARG A 337 -16.30 -35.30 7.23
C ARG A 337 -16.04 -33.82 7.58
N ARG A 338 -15.95 -32.96 6.55
CA ARG A 338 -15.79 -31.50 6.76
C ARG A 338 -17.03 -30.92 7.44
N VAL A 339 -18.23 -31.28 6.99
CA VAL A 339 -19.49 -30.83 7.62
C VAL A 339 -19.56 -31.23 9.08
N ALA A 340 -19.20 -32.49 9.41
CA ALA A 340 -19.16 -32.96 10.78
C ALA A 340 -18.17 -32.18 11.66
N LYS A 341 -16.95 -31.89 11.12
CA LYS A 341 -15.94 -31.09 11.77
C LYS A 341 -16.45 -29.66 12.04
N ASP A 342 -17.04 -29.00 11.03
CA ASP A 342 -17.58 -27.65 11.16
C ASP A 342 -18.75 -27.59 12.17
N ALA A 343 -19.59 -28.63 12.20
CA ALA A 343 -20.68 -28.75 13.17
C ALA A 343 -20.15 -28.91 14.60
N LEU A 344 -19.08 -29.68 14.81
CA LEU A 344 -18.44 -29.86 16.11
C LEU A 344 -17.86 -28.54 16.62
N LEU A 345 -17.16 -27.79 15.77
CA LEU A 345 -16.62 -26.47 16.11
C LEU A 345 -17.69 -25.46 16.51
N ARG A 346 -18.83 -25.47 15.78
CA ARG A 346 -19.98 -24.62 16.14
C ARG A 346 -20.59 -25.01 17.46
N LEU A 347 -20.71 -26.32 17.71
CA LEU A 347 -21.22 -26.82 19.00
C LEU A 347 -20.34 -26.38 20.15
N PHE A 348 -19.01 -26.46 19.99
CA PHE A 348 -18.04 -25.99 20.97
C PHE A 348 -18.18 -24.47 21.24
N ALA A 349 -18.23 -23.65 20.19
CA ALA A 349 -18.39 -22.20 20.31
C ALA A 349 -19.71 -21.78 21.00
N TYR A 350 -20.80 -22.53 20.74
CA TYR A 350 -22.08 -22.30 21.43
C TYR A 350 -22.04 -22.70 22.90
N ALA A 351 -21.40 -23.82 23.22
CA ALA A 351 -21.29 -24.28 24.61
C ALA A 351 -20.52 -23.29 25.48
N GLN A 352 -19.44 -22.73 24.96
CA GLN A 352 -18.67 -21.66 25.66
C GLN A 352 -19.48 -20.39 25.92
N LYS A 353 -20.30 -19.95 24.95
CA LYS A 353 -21.18 -18.76 25.13
C LYS A 353 -22.27 -18.94 26.21
N ILE A 354 -22.64 -20.18 26.51
CA ILE A 354 -23.65 -20.47 27.53
C ILE A 354 -23.01 -20.58 28.93
N SER A 355 -21.70 -20.89 28.97
CA SER A 355 -20.94 -21.09 30.22
C SER A 355 -20.28 -19.82 30.76
N SER A 356 -20.22 -18.77 29.95
CA SER A 356 -19.76 -17.41 30.29
C SER A 356 -20.93 -16.48 30.60
#